data_866a4cdafe53a1efc1946eebb5f2bda7
#
_entry.id   866a4cdafe53a1efc1946eebb5f2bda7
#
_cell.length_a   1.000
_cell.length_b   1.000
_cell.length_c   1.000
_cell.angle_alpha   90.00
_cell.angle_beta   90.00
_cell.angle_gamma   90.00
#
_symmetry.space_group_name_H-M   'P 1'
#
loop_
_entity.id
_entity.type
_entity.pdbx_description
1 polymer ?
#
loop_
_entity_poly.entity_id
_entity_poly.type
_entity_poly.pdbx_seq_one_letter_code
_entity_poly.pdbx_strand_id
1 'polypeptide(L)' 'MIPTNIITIYGRKPIAEVIDNQAINIWRLHLSKTNKQSVILNQIINAAKKRNIDIVEHSRKQLSFISKNMRQDQGIACDI' A
#
# COMPACT_ATOMS: atom_id res chain seq x y z
N MET A 1 3.76 -17.71 -7.88
CA MET A 1 2.98 -18.39 -6.81
C MET A 1 2.55 -17.36 -5.78
N ILE A 2 1.27 -17.34 -5.44
CA ILE A 2 0.77 -16.41 -4.42
C ILE A 2 1.12 -16.97 -3.04
N PRO A 3 1.83 -16.23 -2.19
CA PRO A 3 2.12 -16.69 -0.85
C PRO A 3 0.82 -16.93 -0.07
N THR A 4 0.80 -17.99 0.73
CA THR A 4 -0.39 -18.36 1.52
C THR A 4 -0.55 -17.51 2.78
N ASN A 5 0.48 -16.70 3.14
CA ASN A 5 0.52 -15.92 4.38
C ASN A 5 0.57 -14.41 4.13
N ILE A 6 -0.21 -13.94 3.14
CA ILE A 6 -0.29 -12.52 2.89
C ILE A 6 -1.13 -11.84 3.96
N ILE A 7 -0.54 -10.81 4.56
CA ILE A 7 -1.24 -9.91 5.48
C ILE A 7 -1.38 -8.57 4.78
N THR A 8 -2.58 -8.02 4.74
CA THR A 8 -2.81 -6.70 4.17
C THR A 8 -2.87 -5.66 5.28
N ILE A 9 -1.98 -4.69 5.22
CA ILE A 9 -2.00 -3.54 6.12
C ILE A 9 -2.52 -2.32 5.36
N TYR A 10 -3.00 -1.33 6.09
CA TYR A 10 -3.57 -0.11 5.51
C TYR A 10 -3.16 1.11 6.32
N GLY A 11 -3.31 2.29 5.70
CA GLY A 11 -2.95 3.56 6.32
C GLY A 11 -1.54 4.02 5.94
N ARG A 12 -1.38 5.33 5.85
CA ARG A 12 -0.14 5.93 5.31
C ARG A 12 1.06 5.74 6.23
N LYS A 13 0.89 5.99 7.55
CA LYS A 13 2.00 5.86 8.49
C LYS A 13 2.48 4.42 8.65
N PRO A 14 1.61 3.43 8.89
CA PRO A 14 2.07 2.04 8.99
C PRO A 14 2.79 1.57 7.73
N ILE A 15 2.29 1.94 6.55
CA ILE A 15 2.91 1.54 5.30
C ILE A 15 4.25 2.24 5.10
N ALA A 16 4.36 3.53 5.45
CA ALA A 16 5.63 4.24 5.36
C ALA A 16 6.70 3.57 6.23
N GLU A 17 6.35 3.13 7.43
CA GLU A 17 7.28 2.42 8.32
C GLU A 17 7.69 1.06 7.74
N VAL A 18 6.74 0.31 7.22
CA VAL A 18 7.01 -1.02 6.66
C VAL A 18 7.87 -0.92 5.40
N ILE A 19 7.59 0.04 4.53
CA ILE A 19 8.31 0.17 3.26
C ILE A 19 9.76 0.63 3.47
N ASP A 20 10.03 1.31 4.58
CA ASP A 20 11.39 1.69 4.96
C ASP A 20 12.19 0.53 5.56
N ASN A 21 11.52 -0.52 6.01
CA ASN A 21 12.18 -1.67 6.61
C ASN A 21 12.45 -2.74 5.57
N GLN A 22 13.70 -2.81 5.10
CA GLN A 22 14.09 -3.75 4.05
C GLN A 22 14.03 -5.21 4.48
N ALA A 23 13.94 -5.49 5.77
CA ALA A 23 13.77 -6.85 6.27
C ALA A 23 12.36 -7.39 6.05
N ILE A 24 11.39 -6.51 5.77
CA ILE A 24 10.02 -6.90 5.50
C ILE A 24 9.83 -7.02 3.99
N ASN A 25 9.42 -8.19 3.53
CA ASN A 25 9.09 -8.40 2.12
C ASN A 25 7.71 -7.83 1.84
N ILE A 26 7.63 -6.93 0.87
CA ILE A 26 6.37 -6.35 0.42
C ILE A 26 6.04 -6.94 -0.93
N TRP A 27 4.85 -7.51 -1.03
CA TRP A 27 4.44 -8.16 -2.26
C TRP A 27 3.77 -7.21 -3.23
N ARG A 28 2.88 -6.33 -2.74
CA ARG A 28 2.13 -5.41 -3.61
C ARG A 28 1.65 -4.21 -2.83
N LEU A 29 1.69 -3.05 -3.48
CA LEU A 29 1.13 -1.80 -2.95
C LEU A 29 -0.14 -1.47 -3.72
N HIS A 30 -1.23 -1.20 -3.01
CA HIS A 30 -2.53 -0.83 -3.59
C HIS A 30 -2.82 0.64 -3.31
N LEU A 31 -3.16 1.39 -4.35
CA LEU A 31 -3.46 2.81 -4.26
C LEU A 31 -4.85 3.11 -4.80
N SER A 32 -5.55 4.03 -4.17
CA SER A 32 -6.76 4.59 -4.74
C SER A 32 -6.43 5.59 -5.84
N LYS A 33 -7.12 5.52 -6.97
CA LYS A 33 -6.95 6.47 -8.08
C LYS A 33 -7.34 7.89 -7.71
N THR A 34 -8.17 8.05 -6.68
CA THR A 34 -8.67 9.35 -6.25
C THR A 34 -7.82 9.98 -5.14
N ASN A 35 -6.68 9.40 -4.81
CA ASN A 35 -5.79 9.97 -3.79
C ASN A 35 -5.34 11.37 -4.19
N LYS A 36 -5.43 12.29 -3.24
CA LYS A 36 -4.78 13.60 -3.38
C LYS A 36 -3.28 13.44 -3.16
N GLN A 37 -2.51 14.22 -3.88
CA GLN A 37 -1.06 14.23 -3.68
C GLN A 37 -0.70 14.68 -2.27
N SER A 38 0.26 14.00 -1.68
CA SER A 38 0.79 14.36 -0.37
C SER A 38 2.26 13.96 -0.30
N VAL A 39 3.00 14.60 0.60
CA VAL A 39 4.41 14.28 0.80
C VAL A 39 4.60 12.83 1.20
N ILE A 40 3.80 12.34 2.14
CA ILE A 40 3.92 10.96 2.62
C ILE A 40 3.59 9.94 1.53
N LEU A 41 2.55 10.18 0.72
CA LEU A 41 2.23 9.29 -0.40
C LEU A 41 3.35 9.25 -1.43
N ASN A 42 3.91 10.41 -1.76
CA ASN A 42 5.02 10.48 -2.71
C ASN A 42 6.25 9.74 -2.19
N GLN A 43 6.54 9.85 -0.90
CA GLN A 43 7.64 9.11 -0.27
C GLN A 43 7.41 7.60 -0.36
N ILE A 44 6.20 7.14 -0.08
CA ILE A 44 5.85 5.71 -0.17
C ILE A 44 5.99 5.21 -1.60
N ILE A 45 5.45 5.95 -2.57
CA ILE A 45 5.52 5.56 -3.98
C ILE A 45 6.98 5.49 -4.46
N ASN A 46 7.79 6.48 -4.10
CA ASN A 46 9.20 6.50 -4.48
C ASN A 46 9.97 5.34 -3.86
N ALA A 47 9.71 5.03 -2.60
CA ALA A 47 10.33 3.89 -1.93
C ALA A 47 9.92 2.56 -2.57
N ALA A 48 8.64 2.42 -2.95
CA ALA A 48 8.15 1.24 -3.64
C ALA A 48 8.84 1.06 -5.00
N LYS A 49 9.01 2.14 -5.75
CA LYS A 49 9.71 2.09 -7.04
C LYS A 49 11.17 1.68 -6.89
N LYS A 50 11.86 2.18 -5.86
CA LYS A 50 13.24 1.79 -5.59
C LYS A 50 13.38 0.31 -5.25
N ARG A 51 12.39 -0.26 -4.60
CA ARG A 51 12.37 -1.67 -4.22
C ARG A 51 11.77 -2.58 -5.28
N ASN A 52 11.35 -2.04 -6.44
CA ASN A 52 10.66 -2.76 -7.51
C ASN A 52 9.39 -3.48 -7.02
N ILE A 53 8.64 -2.83 -6.13
CA ILE A 53 7.38 -3.34 -5.62
C ILE A 53 6.29 -3.04 -6.63
N ASP A 54 5.43 -4.01 -6.92
CA ASP A 54 4.27 -3.81 -7.78
C ASP A 54 3.32 -2.79 -7.16
N ILE A 55 2.93 -1.80 -7.94
CA ILE A 55 1.96 -0.78 -7.54
C ILE A 55 0.72 -0.96 -8.41
N VAL A 56 -0.42 -1.18 -7.78
CA VAL A 56 -1.70 -1.36 -8.47
C VAL A 56 -2.66 -0.26 -8.03
N GLU A 57 -3.25 0.42 -9.01
CA GLU A 57 -4.26 1.43 -8.74
C GLU A 57 -5.66 0.82 -8.79
N HIS A 58 -6.52 1.25 -7.88
CA HIS A 58 -7.89 0.77 -7.76
C HIS A 58 -8.84 1.96 -7.64
N SER A 59 -10.12 1.73 -7.95
CA SER A 59 -11.15 2.67 -7.55
C SER A 59 -11.25 2.68 -6.02
N ARG A 60 -11.84 3.75 -5.47
CA ARG A 60 -12.03 3.85 -4.01
C ARG A 60 -12.80 2.65 -3.47
N LYS A 61 -13.82 2.22 -4.20
CA LYS A 61 -14.64 1.07 -3.81
C LYS A 61 -13.83 -0.23 -3.81
N GLN A 62 -13.04 -0.46 -4.84
CA GLN A 62 -12.19 -1.66 -4.92
C GLN A 62 -11.15 -1.69 -3.80
N LEU A 63 -10.53 -0.55 -3.51
CA LEU A 63 -9.55 -0.48 -2.44
C LEU A 63 -10.18 -0.81 -1.09
N SER A 64 -11.41 -0.38 -0.83
CA SER A 64 -12.09 -0.66 0.43
C SER A 64 -12.31 -2.17 0.63
N PHE A 65 -12.52 -2.93 -0.42
CA PHE A 65 -12.59 -4.38 -0.34
C PHE A 65 -11.25 -5.01 0.01
N ILE A 66 -10.16 -4.46 -0.53
CA ILE A 66 -8.82 -4.97 -0.27
C ILE A 66 -8.38 -4.68 1.16
N SER A 67 -8.55 -3.44 1.60
CA SER A 67 -8.17 -3.01 2.95
C SER A 67 -9.11 -3.53 4.01
N LYS A 68 -10.36 -3.81 3.64
CA LYS A 68 -11.46 -4.16 4.54
C LYS A 68 -11.78 -3.07 5.55
N ASN A 69 -11.30 -1.84 5.31
CA ASN A 69 -11.54 -0.73 6.23
C ASN A 69 -11.49 0.60 5.48
N MET A 70 -12.59 0.92 4.79
CA MET A 70 -12.70 2.10 3.95
C MET A 70 -12.41 3.42 4.69
N ARG A 71 -12.73 3.51 5.98
CA ARG A 71 -12.57 4.75 6.75
C ARG A 71 -11.13 5.00 7.17
N GLN A 72 -10.34 3.94 7.34
CA GLN A 72 -9.01 4.04 7.94
C GLN A 72 -7.88 3.72 6.95
N ASP A 73 -8.20 3.25 5.73
CA ASP A 73 -7.15 2.90 4.78
C ASP A 73 -6.43 4.12 4.18
N GLN A 74 -7.06 5.30 4.26
CA GLN A 74 -6.45 6.54 3.76
C GLN A 74 -6.04 6.46 2.29
N GLY A 75 -6.71 5.62 1.52
CA GLY A 75 -6.45 5.44 0.09
C GLY A 75 -5.25 4.56 -0.24
N ILE A 76 -4.74 3.80 0.73
CA ILE A 76 -3.56 2.95 0.53
C ILE A 76 -3.64 1.67 1.34
N ALA A 77 -3.22 0.57 0.73
CA ALA A 77 -3.07 -0.73 1.39
C ALA A 77 -1.83 -1.43 0.84
N CYS A 78 -1.31 -2.40 1.59
CA CYS A 78 -0.08 -3.07 1.23
C CYS A 78 -0.13 -4.53 1.67
N ASP A 79 0.26 -5.42 0.77
CA ASP A 79 0.37 -6.85 1.05
C ASP A 79 1.80 -7.18 1.46
N ILE A 80 1.95 -7.73 2.64
CA ILE A 80 3.25 -8.13 3.19
C ILE A 80 3.30 -9.60 3.50
#